data_5de1da1c45dd2446d24fca74df922cdd
#
_entry.id   5de1da1c45dd2446d24fca74df922cdd
#
_cell.length_a   1.000
_cell.length_b   1.000
_cell.length_c   1.000
_cell.angle_alpha   90.00
_cell.angle_beta   90.00
_cell.angle_gamma   90.00
#
_symmetry.space_group_name_H-M   'P 1'
#
loop_
_entity.id
_entity.type
_entity.pdbx_description
1 polymer ?
#
loop_
_entity_poly.entity_id
_entity_poly.type
_entity_poly.pdbx_seq_one_letter_code
_entity_poly.pdbx_strand_id
1 'polypeptide(L)'
;MKFKKLLALGAALVFSVAFIAGCGSNNSGNGAKKELTYSKSQGPYSELFEKGVKPILEKQGYTFKGVDMSDLVQADQVLSDGEVDFNVEQHTAYMKNFNEKQNGHLVALTPIPTVPAGIFSGSKTSLDQVADGDTIAVPNDASNMARAYALLQKIGWIKLNPNKDLATVTQADIIENPKHLKFTEMKSLTIPSVRTDFDYIVITGAIIYNAKIDPKSALANEDVLPQWLLQVVVNEKNKDAQWAKDIVAAYHSQEFKDYMEKNNNGLWFVPKGE
;
A
#
# COMPACT_ATOMS: atom_id res chain seq x y z
N MET A 1 78.22 9.00 -24.53
CA MET A 1 79.40 8.14 -24.20
C MET A 1 78.94 6.80 -23.64
N LYS A 2 79.35 5.72 -24.35
CA LYS A 2 79.61 4.34 -23.96
C LYS A 2 78.60 3.61 -23.11
N PHE A 3 77.77 2.71 -23.73
CA PHE A 3 77.99 1.25 -23.83
C PHE A 3 78.31 0.52 -22.55
N LYS A 4 77.38 -0.39 -22.13
CA LYS A 4 77.72 -1.82 -22.13
C LYS A 4 76.50 -2.68 -21.94
N LYS A 5 76.35 -3.61 -22.85
CA LYS A 5 75.45 -4.78 -22.84
C LYS A 5 75.97 -5.78 -21.79
N LEU A 6 75.10 -6.49 -21.12
CA LEU A 6 75.36 -7.86 -20.68
C LEU A 6 74.07 -8.71 -20.82
N LEU A 7 74.23 -9.72 -21.65
CA LEU A 7 73.34 -10.90 -21.72
C LEU A 7 73.63 -11.81 -20.53
N ALA A 8 72.65 -12.42 -19.98
CA ALA A 8 72.68 -13.74 -19.33
C ALA A 8 71.36 -14.42 -19.38
N LEU A 9 71.38 -15.42 -20.12
CA LEU A 9 70.77 -16.73 -20.24
C LEU A 9 69.99 -17.25 -19.03
N GLY A 10 68.73 -17.73 -19.33
CA GLY A 10 68.35 -19.12 -19.07
C GLY A 10 67.64 -19.43 -17.77
N ALA A 11 66.34 -19.66 -17.85
CA ALA A 11 65.71 -20.90 -17.36
C ALA A 11 64.24 -20.87 -17.69
N ALA A 12 63.84 -21.68 -18.66
CA ALA A 12 62.45 -21.98 -18.95
C ALA A 12 61.92 -22.92 -17.85
N LEU A 13 61.07 -22.44 -16.99
CA LEU A 13 60.19 -23.26 -16.13
C LEU A 13 58.84 -23.35 -16.78
N VAL A 14 58.57 -24.46 -17.42
CA VAL A 14 57.30 -24.86 -17.92
C VAL A 14 56.38 -25.16 -16.73
N PHE A 15 55.55 -24.22 -16.33
CA PHE A 15 54.43 -24.53 -15.45
C PHE A 15 53.31 -25.05 -16.28
N SER A 16 53.11 -26.36 -16.20
CA SER A 16 51.93 -27.07 -16.70
C SER A 16 50.74 -26.62 -15.87
N VAL A 17 49.96 -25.67 -16.40
CA VAL A 17 48.63 -25.31 -15.86
C VAL A 17 47.71 -26.45 -16.30
N ALA A 18 47.43 -27.36 -15.39
CA ALA A 18 46.34 -28.30 -15.54
C ALA A 18 45.02 -27.50 -15.58
N PHE A 19 44.43 -27.35 -16.77
CA PHE A 19 43.05 -26.96 -16.92
C PHE A 19 42.17 -28.05 -16.30
N ILE A 20 41.81 -27.86 -15.06
CA ILE A 20 40.64 -28.54 -14.49
C ILE A 20 39.44 -27.91 -15.19
N ALA A 21 38.97 -28.59 -16.26
CA ALA A 21 37.65 -28.38 -16.80
C ALA A 21 36.64 -28.78 -15.70
N GLY A 22 36.40 -27.85 -14.77
CA GLY A 22 35.25 -27.90 -13.92
C GLY A 22 34.04 -27.77 -14.83
N CYS A 23 33.39 -28.90 -15.14
CA CYS A 23 32.01 -28.89 -15.59
C CYS A 23 31.19 -28.15 -14.51
N GLY A 24 31.08 -26.84 -14.65
CA GLY A 24 30.03 -26.08 -14.00
C GLY A 24 28.71 -26.58 -14.58
N SER A 25 28.11 -27.55 -13.92
CA SER A 25 26.69 -27.82 -14.09
C SER A 25 25.98 -26.48 -13.89
N ASN A 26 25.62 -25.83 -15.00
CA ASN A 26 24.51 -24.90 -15.01
C ASN A 26 23.29 -25.71 -14.64
N ASN A 27 23.15 -26.01 -13.37
CA ASN A 27 21.89 -26.40 -12.80
C ASN A 27 21.08 -25.09 -12.77
N SER A 28 20.48 -24.76 -13.93
CA SER A 28 19.32 -23.89 -14.01
C SER A 28 18.19 -24.63 -13.27
N GLY A 29 18.43 -24.90 -12.00
CA GLY A 29 17.40 -25.26 -11.07
C GLY A 29 16.44 -24.06 -11.05
N ASN A 30 15.27 -24.28 -11.55
CA ASN A 30 14.12 -23.40 -11.47
C ASN A 30 13.69 -23.30 -9.99
N GLY A 31 14.64 -22.89 -9.12
CA GLY A 31 14.40 -22.61 -7.73
C GLY A 31 13.54 -21.36 -7.66
N ALA A 32 12.26 -21.54 -7.38
CA ALA A 32 11.35 -20.41 -7.16
C ALA A 32 12.01 -19.44 -6.17
N LYS A 33 12.00 -18.15 -6.48
CA LYS A 33 12.50 -17.09 -5.59
C LYS A 33 11.83 -17.23 -4.22
N LYS A 34 12.63 -17.38 -3.16
CA LYS A 34 12.14 -17.59 -1.78
C LYS A 34 12.49 -16.43 -0.85
N GLU A 35 13.43 -15.59 -1.22
CA GLU A 35 13.72 -14.34 -0.50
C GLU A 35 12.97 -13.20 -1.19
N LEU A 36 12.03 -12.58 -0.47
CA LEU A 36 11.17 -11.52 -0.97
C LEU A 36 11.38 -10.22 -0.21
N THR A 37 11.36 -9.12 -0.94
CA THR A 37 11.40 -7.77 -0.40
C THR A 37 10.04 -7.09 -0.56
N TYR A 38 9.65 -6.26 0.39
CA TYR A 38 8.41 -5.49 0.28
C TYR A 38 8.58 -4.08 0.82
N SER A 39 7.96 -3.11 0.16
CA SER A 39 7.92 -1.74 0.65
C SER A 39 6.84 -1.60 1.73
N LYS A 40 7.18 -0.84 2.77
CA LYS A 40 6.30 -0.54 3.90
C LYS A 40 6.10 0.96 3.97
N SER A 41 4.87 1.39 4.01
CA SER A 41 4.53 2.75 4.43
C SER A 41 3.94 2.73 5.84
N GLN A 42 3.64 3.90 6.38
CA GLN A 42 3.02 3.98 7.68
C GLN A 42 1.57 3.49 7.60
N GLY A 43 1.21 2.49 8.40
CA GLY A 43 -0.14 1.93 8.45
C GLY A 43 -0.22 0.53 9.05
N PRO A 44 -1.42 -0.02 9.19
CA PRO A 44 -1.63 -1.33 9.83
C PRO A 44 -1.44 -2.52 8.88
N TYR A 45 -1.30 -2.28 7.57
CA TYR A 45 -1.38 -3.34 6.57
C TYR A 45 -0.11 -4.19 6.48
N SER A 46 1.06 -3.56 6.57
CA SER A 46 2.33 -4.30 6.71
C SER A 46 2.36 -5.11 8.00
N GLU A 47 1.83 -4.55 9.10
CA GLU A 47 1.73 -5.28 10.36
C GLU A 47 0.78 -6.48 10.25
N LEU A 48 -0.35 -6.33 9.56
CA LEU A 48 -1.27 -7.44 9.26
C LEU A 48 -0.58 -8.52 8.44
N PHE A 49 0.18 -8.15 7.41
CA PHE A 49 0.97 -9.10 6.64
C PHE A 49 1.99 -9.82 7.53
N GLU A 50 2.77 -9.07 8.30
CA GLU A 50 3.83 -9.61 9.14
C GLU A 50 3.33 -10.58 10.21
N LYS A 51 2.15 -10.32 10.79
CA LYS A 51 1.58 -11.14 11.88
C LYS A 51 0.65 -12.24 11.38
N GLY A 52 -0.09 -11.99 10.32
CA GLY A 52 -1.13 -12.89 9.85
C GLY A 52 -0.73 -13.77 8.66
N VAL A 53 0.06 -13.27 7.73
CA VAL A 53 0.35 -13.93 6.44
C VAL A 53 1.78 -14.46 6.37
N LYS A 54 2.75 -13.63 6.75
CA LYS A 54 4.19 -13.99 6.72
C LYS A 54 4.49 -15.33 7.40
N PRO A 55 3.96 -15.65 8.62
CA PRO A 55 4.23 -16.95 9.26
C PRO A 55 3.74 -18.14 8.44
N ILE A 56 2.66 -17.97 7.65
CA ILE A 56 2.13 -19.03 6.77
C ILE A 56 3.12 -19.33 5.65
N LEU A 57 3.67 -18.27 5.05
CA LEU A 57 4.64 -18.37 3.94
C LEU A 57 6.02 -18.83 4.41
N GLU A 58 6.44 -18.45 5.63
CA GLU A 58 7.69 -18.93 6.23
C GLU A 58 7.71 -20.46 6.40
N LYS A 59 6.58 -21.08 6.72
CA LYS A 59 6.43 -22.55 6.73
C LYS A 59 6.65 -23.18 5.36
N GLN A 60 6.50 -22.42 4.28
CA GLN A 60 6.75 -22.83 2.90
C GLN A 60 8.19 -22.50 2.44
N GLY A 61 9.04 -22.01 3.36
CA GLY A 61 10.45 -21.71 3.11
C GLY A 61 10.69 -20.31 2.53
N TYR A 62 9.72 -19.40 2.58
CA TYR A 62 9.93 -17.98 2.23
C TYR A 62 10.62 -17.22 3.34
N THR A 63 11.42 -16.23 2.96
CA THR A 63 11.98 -15.22 3.86
C THR A 63 11.63 -13.83 3.35
N PHE A 64 11.50 -12.86 4.26
CA PHE A 64 11.00 -11.53 3.94
C PHE A 64 11.88 -10.44 4.51
N LYS A 65 12.11 -9.40 3.70
CA LYS A 65 12.78 -8.17 4.12
C LYS A 65 11.88 -6.97 3.81
N GLY A 66 11.38 -6.31 4.86
CA GLY A 66 10.65 -5.04 4.73
C GLY A 66 11.60 -3.87 4.52
N VAL A 67 11.21 -2.92 3.67
CA VAL A 67 11.93 -1.68 3.40
C VAL A 67 11.00 -0.52 3.73
N ASP A 68 11.35 0.25 4.77
CA ASP A 68 10.53 1.35 5.25
C ASP A 68 10.59 2.54 4.28
N MET A 69 9.42 3.08 3.94
CA MET A 69 9.26 4.24 3.08
C MET A 69 8.58 5.39 3.84
N SER A 70 8.92 6.62 3.48
CA SER A 70 8.36 7.81 4.16
C SER A 70 6.88 8.02 3.85
N ASP A 71 6.45 7.60 2.67
CA ASP A 71 5.05 7.70 2.21
C ASP A 71 4.75 6.66 1.13
N LEU A 72 3.47 6.57 0.77
CA LEU A 72 2.96 5.57 -0.16
C LEU A 72 3.46 5.80 -1.61
N VAL A 73 3.69 7.05 -2.01
CA VAL A 73 4.20 7.34 -3.36
C VAL A 73 5.60 6.74 -3.55
N GLN A 74 6.46 6.88 -2.53
CA GLN A 74 7.79 6.24 -2.57
C GLN A 74 7.69 4.71 -2.54
N ALA A 75 6.79 4.15 -1.72
CA ALA A 75 6.57 2.71 -1.66
C ALA A 75 6.15 2.14 -3.03
N ASP A 76 5.30 2.86 -3.76
CA ASP A 76 4.86 2.46 -5.09
C ASP A 76 5.93 2.68 -6.16
N GLN A 77 6.73 3.74 -6.04
CA GLN A 77 7.80 3.99 -6.99
C GLN A 77 8.85 2.88 -6.97
N VAL A 78 9.36 2.50 -5.80
CA VAL A 78 10.36 1.42 -5.70
C VAL A 78 9.80 0.07 -6.13
N LEU A 79 8.48 -0.17 -5.94
CA LEU A 79 7.81 -1.35 -6.45
C LEU A 79 7.68 -1.32 -7.98
N SER A 80 7.30 -0.18 -8.54
CA SER A 80 7.18 0.01 -9.98
C SER A 80 8.53 -0.11 -10.69
N ASP A 81 9.62 0.36 -10.07
CA ASP A 81 10.98 0.23 -10.56
C ASP A 81 11.53 -1.19 -10.40
N GLY A 82 10.87 -2.01 -9.59
CA GLY A 82 11.22 -3.41 -9.33
C GLY A 82 12.35 -3.58 -8.33
N GLU A 83 12.59 -2.60 -7.47
CA GLU A 83 13.54 -2.66 -6.37
C GLU A 83 13.03 -3.50 -5.20
N VAL A 84 11.71 -3.61 -5.07
CA VAL A 84 11.02 -4.52 -4.15
C VAL A 84 10.04 -5.42 -4.92
N ASP A 85 9.59 -6.50 -4.30
CA ASP A 85 8.75 -7.51 -4.95
C ASP A 85 7.27 -7.20 -4.88
N PHE A 86 6.80 -6.70 -3.74
CA PHE A 86 5.37 -6.40 -3.52
C PHE A 86 5.17 -5.31 -2.45
N ASN A 87 3.94 -4.83 -2.36
CA ASN A 87 3.43 -4.13 -1.18
C ASN A 87 1.96 -4.49 -0.90
N VAL A 88 1.46 -4.04 0.25
CA VAL A 88 0.09 -4.30 0.72
C VAL A 88 -0.56 -3.02 1.27
N GLU A 89 -0.15 -1.85 0.77
CA GLU A 89 -0.38 -0.56 1.41
C GLU A 89 -1.45 0.29 0.71
N GLN A 90 -1.96 -0.15 -0.44
CA GLN A 90 -2.80 0.67 -1.30
C GLN A 90 -4.05 -0.06 -1.79
N HIS A 91 -5.09 0.70 -2.07
CA HIS A 91 -6.30 0.21 -2.71
C HIS A 91 -6.26 0.42 -4.24
N THR A 92 -7.14 -0.28 -4.96
CA THR A 92 -7.17 -0.31 -6.42
C THR A 92 -7.24 1.08 -7.07
N ALA A 93 -8.05 2.01 -6.53
CA ALA A 93 -8.16 3.36 -7.08
C ALA A 93 -6.85 4.15 -6.93
N TYR A 94 -6.13 3.99 -5.81
CA TYR A 94 -4.83 4.64 -5.60
C TYR A 94 -3.78 4.11 -6.58
N MET A 95 -3.66 2.77 -6.70
CA MET A 95 -2.76 2.12 -7.64
C MET A 95 -2.99 2.58 -9.08
N LYS A 96 -4.25 2.64 -9.53
CA LYS A 96 -4.59 3.12 -10.88
C LYS A 96 -4.16 4.58 -11.09
N ASN A 97 -4.42 5.45 -10.11
CA ASN A 97 -4.03 6.85 -10.16
C ASN A 97 -2.50 7.03 -10.17
N PHE A 98 -1.77 6.22 -9.39
CA PHE A 98 -0.31 6.17 -9.42
C PHE A 98 0.19 5.76 -10.81
N ASN A 99 -0.31 4.66 -11.38
CA ASN A 99 0.07 4.19 -12.70
C ASN A 99 -0.15 5.27 -13.78
N GLU A 100 -1.30 5.95 -13.74
CA GLU A 100 -1.63 7.00 -14.69
C GLU A 100 -0.68 8.21 -14.58
N LYS A 101 -0.42 8.68 -13.35
CA LYS A 101 0.36 9.91 -13.13
C LYS A 101 1.87 9.70 -13.19
N GLN A 102 2.36 8.53 -12.81
CA GLN A 102 3.78 8.22 -12.69
C GLN A 102 4.26 7.25 -13.78
N ASN A 103 3.40 6.92 -14.77
CA ASN A 103 3.68 5.88 -15.77
C ASN A 103 4.12 4.56 -15.09
N GLY A 104 3.43 4.20 -14.01
CA GLY A 104 3.74 3.02 -13.21
C GLY A 104 3.24 1.72 -13.85
N HIS A 105 3.77 0.60 -13.38
CA HIS A 105 3.49 -0.75 -13.89
C HIS A 105 2.97 -1.67 -12.78
N LEU A 106 2.12 -1.14 -11.91
CA LEU A 106 1.59 -1.87 -10.76
C LEU A 106 0.31 -2.61 -11.12
N VAL A 107 0.15 -3.82 -10.58
CA VAL A 107 -1.08 -4.61 -10.71
C VAL A 107 -1.51 -5.16 -9.35
N ALA A 108 -2.82 -5.15 -9.11
CA ALA A 108 -3.44 -5.75 -7.94
C ALA A 108 -3.65 -7.25 -8.17
N LEU A 109 -3.33 -8.08 -7.17
CA LEU A 109 -3.49 -9.53 -7.23
C LEU A 109 -4.73 -10.03 -6.50
N THR A 110 -4.98 -9.52 -5.30
CA THR A 110 -6.12 -9.94 -4.47
C THR A 110 -6.46 -8.87 -3.44
N PRO A 111 -7.74 -8.66 -3.15
CA PRO A 111 -8.15 -7.80 -2.05
C PRO A 111 -7.77 -8.40 -0.69
N ILE A 112 -7.43 -7.51 0.24
CA ILE A 112 -7.05 -7.86 1.61
C ILE A 112 -7.92 -7.11 2.62
N PRO A 113 -7.93 -7.50 3.91
CA PRO A 113 -8.66 -6.78 4.94
C PRO A 113 -8.32 -5.28 4.93
N THR A 114 -9.35 -4.45 5.00
CA THR A 114 -9.27 -3.00 4.83
C THR A 114 -9.85 -2.30 6.05
N VAL A 115 -9.13 -1.33 6.61
CA VAL A 115 -9.68 -0.44 7.64
C VAL A 115 -10.50 0.65 6.95
N PRO A 116 -11.81 0.79 7.25
CA PRO A 116 -12.66 1.80 6.64
C PRO A 116 -12.16 3.22 6.90
N ALA A 117 -12.41 4.13 5.96
CA ALA A 117 -12.31 5.56 6.22
C ALA A 117 -13.47 6.01 7.10
N GLY A 118 -13.23 7.05 7.91
CA GLY A 118 -14.24 7.57 8.83
C GLY A 118 -14.24 9.08 8.91
N ILE A 119 -15.38 9.60 9.38
CA ILE A 119 -15.52 10.98 9.86
C ILE A 119 -15.24 10.97 11.35
N PHE A 120 -14.37 11.87 11.77
CA PHE A 120 -13.99 12.00 13.17
C PHE A 120 -14.22 13.42 13.68
N SER A 121 -14.33 13.53 15.01
CA SER A 121 -14.48 14.82 15.70
C SER A 121 -13.29 15.74 15.44
N GLY A 122 -13.62 16.98 15.07
CA GLY A 122 -12.74 18.12 15.21
C GLY A 122 -13.15 18.90 16.47
N SER A 123 -13.71 20.08 16.30
CA SER A 123 -14.33 20.86 17.37
C SER A 123 -15.72 20.34 17.77
N LYS A 124 -16.41 19.63 16.86
CA LYS A 124 -17.75 19.03 17.06
C LYS A 124 -17.64 17.52 17.24
N THR A 125 -18.48 16.98 18.13
CA THR A 125 -18.37 15.59 18.60
C THR A 125 -19.53 14.69 18.17
N SER A 126 -20.51 15.21 17.42
CA SER A 126 -21.66 14.47 16.87
C SER A 126 -22.02 15.00 15.49
N LEU A 127 -22.49 14.11 14.61
CA LEU A 127 -22.97 14.51 13.27
C LEU A 127 -24.16 15.47 13.31
N ASP A 128 -25.00 15.39 14.36
CA ASP A 128 -26.18 16.27 14.53
C ASP A 128 -25.79 17.74 14.82
N GLN A 129 -24.54 17.98 15.22
CA GLN A 129 -24.05 19.34 15.46
C GLN A 129 -23.67 20.08 14.18
N VAL A 130 -23.74 19.40 13.00
CA VAL A 130 -23.36 20.03 11.73
C VAL A 130 -24.23 21.29 11.46
N ALA A 131 -23.57 22.41 11.21
CA ALA A 131 -24.18 23.73 11.00
C ALA A 131 -23.75 24.33 9.66
N ASP A 132 -24.43 25.42 9.31
CA ASP A 132 -24.09 26.19 8.11
C ASP A 132 -22.68 26.75 8.18
N GLY A 133 -21.91 26.55 7.13
CA GLY A 133 -20.54 27.05 7.00
C GLY A 133 -19.46 26.24 7.75
N ASP A 134 -19.79 25.10 8.35
CA ASP A 134 -18.81 24.24 9.02
C ASP A 134 -17.65 23.82 8.12
N THR A 135 -16.50 23.63 8.75
CA THR A 135 -15.24 23.33 8.10
C THR A 135 -14.87 21.84 8.23
N ILE A 136 -14.43 21.24 7.13
CA ILE A 136 -14.07 19.81 7.08
C ILE A 136 -12.71 19.67 6.40
N ALA A 137 -11.74 19.02 7.09
CA ALA A 137 -10.50 18.61 6.46
C ALA A 137 -10.67 17.27 5.76
N VAL A 138 -10.18 17.16 4.52
CA VAL A 138 -10.20 15.95 3.69
C VAL A 138 -8.83 15.71 3.07
N PRO A 139 -8.49 14.46 2.68
CA PRO A 139 -7.27 14.16 1.93
C PRO A 139 -7.16 14.95 0.63
N ASN A 140 -5.95 15.28 0.20
CA ASN A 140 -5.69 15.95 -1.08
C ASN A 140 -5.16 15.03 -2.19
N ASP A 141 -4.87 13.76 -1.89
CA ASP A 141 -4.62 12.80 -2.94
C ASP A 141 -5.94 12.39 -3.59
N ALA A 142 -5.93 12.29 -4.93
CA ALA A 142 -7.16 12.23 -5.73
C ALA A 142 -8.09 11.09 -5.30
N SER A 143 -7.56 9.90 -5.01
CA SER A 143 -8.38 8.73 -4.73
C SER A 143 -8.96 8.73 -3.31
N ASN A 144 -8.20 9.19 -2.30
CA ASN A 144 -8.72 9.30 -0.93
C ASN A 144 -9.59 10.56 -0.74
N MET A 145 -9.34 11.62 -1.51
CA MET A 145 -10.25 12.77 -1.61
C MET A 145 -11.62 12.34 -2.14
N ALA A 146 -11.65 11.61 -3.25
CA ALA A 146 -12.89 11.06 -3.80
C ALA A 146 -13.62 10.16 -2.79
N ARG A 147 -12.89 9.31 -2.07
CA ARG A 147 -13.39 8.46 -0.98
C ARG A 147 -14.01 9.27 0.15
N ALA A 148 -13.40 10.39 0.53
CA ALA A 148 -13.93 11.30 1.54
C ALA A 148 -15.24 11.96 1.10
N TYR A 149 -15.32 12.46 -0.13
CA TYR A 149 -16.57 13.03 -0.65
C TYR A 149 -17.68 11.99 -0.80
N ALA A 150 -17.37 10.76 -1.18
CA ALA A 150 -18.35 9.68 -1.20
C ALA A 150 -18.91 9.37 0.19
N LEU A 151 -18.08 9.38 1.24
CA LEU A 151 -18.53 9.22 2.63
C LEU A 151 -19.42 10.39 3.08
N LEU A 152 -19.07 11.63 2.74
CA LEU A 152 -19.88 12.81 3.05
C LEU A 152 -21.24 12.77 2.32
N GLN A 153 -21.29 12.24 1.09
CA GLN A 153 -22.55 11.97 0.40
C GLN A 153 -23.36 10.86 1.09
N LYS A 154 -22.71 9.78 1.51
CA LYS A 154 -23.38 8.68 2.22
C LYS A 154 -24.18 9.15 3.43
N ILE A 155 -23.61 10.08 4.20
CA ILE A 155 -24.29 10.64 5.38
C ILE A 155 -25.26 11.80 5.05
N GLY A 156 -25.41 12.14 3.77
CA GLY A 156 -26.37 13.16 3.31
C GLY A 156 -25.93 14.61 3.50
N TRP A 157 -24.65 14.87 3.77
CA TRP A 157 -24.17 16.24 3.94
C TRP A 157 -23.95 16.96 2.61
N ILE A 158 -23.63 16.23 1.56
CA ILE A 158 -23.49 16.72 0.19
C ILE A 158 -24.15 15.76 -0.80
N LYS A 159 -24.29 16.22 -2.05
CA LYS A 159 -24.65 15.35 -3.18
C LYS A 159 -23.65 15.54 -4.30
N LEU A 160 -23.15 14.43 -4.80
CA LEU A 160 -22.21 14.38 -5.91
C LEU A 160 -22.95 14.21 -7.24
N ASN A 161 -22.31 14.62 -8.33
CA ASN A 161 -22.81 14.40 -9.68
C ASN A 161 -22.93 12.89 -9.97
N PRO A 162 -24.16 12.37 -10.21
CA PRO A 162 -24.39 10.93 -10.39
C PRO A 162 -23.77 10.36 -11.68
N ASN A 163 -23.34 11.23 -12.60
CA ASN A 163 -22.71 10.82 -13.87
C ASN A 163 -21.17 10.67 -13.74
N LYS A 164 -20.61 10.90 -12.54
CA LYS A 164 -19.17 10.75 -12.28
C LYS A 164 -18.87 9.44 -11.59
N ASP A 165 -17.73 8.88 -11.92
CA ASP A 165 -17.17 7.74 -11.20
C ASP A 165 -16.78 8.20 -9.79
N LEU A 166 -17.34 7.54 -8.77
CA LEU A 166 -17.05 7.85 -7.36
C LEU A 166 -15.56 7.72 -7.00
N ALA A 167 -14.78 6.95 -7.76
CA ALA A 167 -13.34 6.83 -7.53
C ALA A 167 -12.54 8.07 -7.97
N THR A 168 -13.17 9.00 -8.71
CA THR A 168 -12.50 10.17 -9.32
C THR A 168 -13.17 11.51 -9.04
N VAL A 169 -14.24 11.53 -8.22
CA VAL A 169 -14.93 12.78 -7.86
C VAL A 169 -14.02 13.73 -7.12
N THR A 170 -14.24 15.02 -7.35
CA THR A 170 -13.54 16.13 -6.72
C THR A 170 -14.55 17.08 -6.07
N GLN A 171 -14.08 18.10 -5.37
CA GLN A 171 -14.96 19.15 -4.83
C GLN A 171 -15.83 19.81 -5.91
N ALA A 172 -15.33 19.93 -7.15
CA ALA A 172 -16.08 20.52 -8.27
C ALA A 172 -17.28 19.66 -8.71
N ASP A 173 -17.32 18.40 -8.33
CA ASP A 173 -18.42 17.48 -8.66
C ASP A 173 -19.54 17.49 -7.61
N ILE A 174 -19.45 18.34 -6.57
CA ILE A 174 -20.50 18.54 -5.57
C ILE A 174 -21.59 19.40 -6.21
N ILE A 175 -22.80 18.82 -6.37
CA ILE A 175 -23.96 19.51 -6.97
C ILE A 175 -24.95 20.07 -5.94
N GLU A 176 -24.93 19.53 -4.71
CA GLU A 176 -25.70 20.09 -3.59
C GLU A 176 -24.81 20.10 -2.33
N ASN A 177 -24.85 21.23 -1.63
CA ASN A 177 -24.17 21.46 -0.33
C ASN A 177 -25.07 22.37 0.53
N PRO A 178 -26.16 21.79 1.07
CA PRO A 178 -27.22 22.60 1.69
C PRO A 178 -26.81 23.33 2.96
N LYS A 179 -25.69 22.93 3.58
CA LYS A 179 -25.13 23.58 4.77
C LYS A 179 -23.90 24.43 4.45
N HIS A 180 -23.63 24.71 3.19
CA HIS A 180 -22.48 25.52 2.73
C HIS A 180 -21.16 25.10 3.39
N LEU A 181 -20.97 23.77 3.59
CA LEU A 181 -19.77 23.20 4.21
C LEU A 181 -18.53 23.60 3.44
N LYS A 182 -17.46 23.90 4.16
CA LYS A 182 -16.17 24.35 3.60
C LYS A 182 -15.16 23.21 3.71
N PHE A 183 -14.61 22.80 2.58
CA PHE A 183 -13.65 21.71 2.53
C PHE A 183 -12.23 22.26 2.39
N THR A 184 -11.32 21.72 3.20
CA THR A 184 -9.88 21.98 3.09
C THR A 184 -9.18 20.68 2.73
N GLU A 185 -8.69 20.63 1.50
CA GLU A 185 -7.91 19.50 0.98
C GLU A 185 -6.45 19.64 1.44
N MET A 186 -5.95 18.64 2.17
CA MET A 186 -4.59 18.67 2.71
C MET A 186 -3.96 17.29 2.77
N LYS A 187 -2.64 17.27 2.95
CA LYS A 187 -1.87 16.03 3.06
C LYS A 187 -2.45 15.16 4.19
N SER A 188 -2.85 13.92 3.87
CA SER A 188 -3.56 13.01 4.79
C SER A 188 -2.86 12.86 6.15
N LEU A 189 -1.53 12.71 6.16
CA LEU A 189 -0.74 12.55 7.38
C LEU A 189 -0.77 13.80 8.30
N THR A 190 -1.13 14.98 7.81
CA THR A 190 -1.20 16.21 8.60
C THR A 190 -2.57 16.45 9.24
N ILE A 191 -3.65 15.88 8.68
CA ILE A 191 -5.02 16.10 9.16
C ILE A 191 -5.18 15.86 10.67
N PRO A 192 -4.68 14.75 11.25
CA PRO A 192 -4.87 14.50 12.68
C PRO A 192 -4.24 15.56 13.59
N SER A 193 -3.13 16.16 13.19
CA SER A 193 -2.41 17.16 14.01
C SER A 193 -3.10 18.51 14.09
N VAL A 194 -3.93 18.82 13.11
CA VAL A 194 -4.69 20.10 13.01
C VAL A 194 -6.20 19.88 13.17
N ARG A 195 -6.62 18.71 13.65
CA ARG A 195 -8.06 18.35 13.70
C ARG A 195 -8.93 19.34 14.46
N THR A 196 -8.38 19.97 15.48
CA THR A 196 -9.12 20.96 16.33
C THR A 196 -9.38 22.27 15.62
N ASP A 197 -8.72 22.54 14.48
CA ASP A 197 -8.92 23.74 13.67
C ASP A 197 -10.13 23.58 12.72
N PHE A 198 -10.72 22.38 12.68
CA PHE A 198 -11.88 22.02 11.86
C PHE A 198 -13.04 21.57 12.73
N ASP A 199 -14.25 21.63 12.17
CA ASP A 199 -15.43 21.07 12.84
C ASP A 199 -15.44 19.55 12.75
N TYR A 200 -15.02 18.99 11.61
CA TYR A 200 -14.88 17.57 11.38
C TYR A 200 -13.63 17.29 10.51
N ILE A 201 -13.16 16.04 10.58
CA ILE A 201 -12.12 15.55 9.68
C ILE A 201 -12.55 14.23 9.05
N VAL A 202 -12.12 13.99 7.81
CA VAL A 202 -12.27 12.69 7.14
C VAL A 202 -10.89 12.10 6.91
N ILE A 203 -10.64 10.92 7.46
CA ILE A 203 -9.34 10.24 7.38
C ILE A 203 -9.50 8.76 7.10
N THR A 204 -8.49 8.18 6.43
CA THR A 204 -8.44 6.77 6.06
C THR A 204 -7.86 5.90 7.17
N GLY A 205 -8.02 4.57 7.04
CA GLY A 205 -7.60 3.61 8.04
C GLY A 205 -6.11 3.67 8.41
N ALA A 206 -5.22 3.88 7.42
CA ALA A 206 -3.79 4.05 7.68
C ALA A 206 -3.51 5.29 8.55
N ILE A 207 -4.23 6.39 8.31
CA ILE A 207 -4.07 7.63 9.05
C ILE A 207 -4.62 7.50 10.47
N ILE A 208 -5.77 6.83 10.64
CA ILE A 208 -6.35 6.49 11.95
C ILE A 208 -5.32 5.73 12.80
N TYR A 209 -4.73 4.69 12.22
CA TYR A 209 -3.73 3.85 12.87
C TYR A 209 -2.48 4.64 13.29
N ASN A 210 -1.91 5.41 12.37
CA ASN A 210 -0.72 6.21 12.63
C ASN A 210 -0.91 7.27 13.72
N ALA A 211 -2.05 7.93 13.68
CA ALA A 211 -2.40 8.95 14.67
C ALA A 211 -2.83 8.35 16.03
N LYS A 212 -2.88 7.01 16.13
CA LYS A 212 -3.37 6.28 17.32
C LYS A 212 -4.78 6.75 17.75
N ILE A 213 -5.61 7.08 16.77
CA ILE A 213 -7.02 7.42 17.01
C ILE A 213 -7.78 6.10 17.19
N ASP A 214 -8.66 6.06 18.18
CA ASP A 214 -9.54 4.90 18.35
C ASP A 214 -10.51 4.82 17.16
N PRO A 215 -10.48 3.77 16.34
CA PRO A 215 -11.38 3.62 15.21
C PRO A 215 -12.86 3.64 15.60
N LYS A 216 -13.17 3.22 16.83
CA LYS A 216 -14.54 3.22 17.37
C LYS A 216 -15.04 4.62 17.71
N SER A 217 -14.17 5.64 17.72
CA SER A 217 -14.56 7.04 17.87
C SER A 217 -15.02 7.69 16.56
N ALA A 218 -15.05 6.96 15.46
CA ALA A 218 -15.59 7.44 14.21
C ALA A 218 -17.09 7.79 14.37
N LEU A 219 -17.46 8.98 13.94
CA LEU A 219 -18.85 9.45 13.91
C LEU A 219 -19.65 8.77 12.80
N ALA A 220 -18.97 8.43 11.70
CA ALA A 220 -19.48 7.60 10.62
C ALA A 220 -18.32 6.89 9.91
N ASN A 221 -18.59 5.71 9.36
CA ASN A 221 -17.68 4.97 8.51
C ASN A 221 -18.23 4.84 7.09
N GLU A 222 -17.32 4.71 6.14
CA GLU A 222 -17.69 4.43 4.75
C GLU A 222 -18.30 3.03 4.57
N ASP A 223 -18.92 2.80 3.42
CA ASP A 223 -19.06 1.48 2.84
C ASP A 223 -17.83 1.21 2.00
N VAL A 224 -17.04 0.19 2.37
CA VAL A 224 -15.82 -0.12 1.62
C VAL A 224 -16.21 -0.68 0.25
N LEU A 225 -16.18 0.16 -0.77
CA LEU A 225 -16.50 -0.23 -2.15
C LEU A 225 -15.31 -0.99 -2.78
N PRO A 226 -15.55 -1.78 -3.84
CA PRO A 226 -14.50 -2.61 -4.46
C PRO A 226 -13.23 -1.84 -4.84
N GLN A 227 -13.36 -0.61 -5.34
CA GLN A 227 -12.20 0.22 -5.72
C GLN A 227 -11.36 0.70 -4.53
N TRP A 228 -11.90 0.66 -3.31
CA TRP A 228 -11.23 1.07 -2.07
C TRP A 228 -10.77 -0.11 -1.20
N LEU A 229 -10.95 -1.34 -1.66
CA LEU A 229 -10.32 -2.50 -1.04
C LEU A 229 -8.80 -2.44 -1.22
N LEU A 230 -8.08 -2.59 -0.11
CA LEU A 230 -6.63 -2.75 -0.12
C LEU A 230 -6.26 -4.02 -0.87
N GLN A 231 -5.09 -4.03 -1.47
CA GLN A 231 -4.64 -5.07 -2.38
C GLN A 231 -3.24 -5.57 -2.02
N VAL A 232 -2.97 -6.81 -2.32
CA VAL A 232 -1.60 -7.24 -2.62
C VAL A 232 -1.24 -6.69 -3.99
N VAL A 233 -0.19 -5.88 -4.06
CA VAL A 233 0.23 -5.22 -5.30
C VAL A 233 1.65 -5.63 -5.66
N VAL A 234 1.86 -5.90 -6.94
CA VAL A 234 3.16 -6.26 -7.52
C VAL A 234 3.43 -5.45 -8.78
N ASN A 235 4.67 -5.43 -9.23
CA ASN A 235 4.97 -4.99 -10.59
C ASN A 235 4.40 -6.00 -11.59
N GLU A 236 3.84 -5.53 -12.71
CA GLU A 236 3.18 -6.36 -13.73
C GLU A 236 4.01 -7.55 -14.20
N LYS A 237 5.34 -7.40 -14.29
CA LYS A 237 6.26 -8.47 -14.67
C LYS A 237 6.23 -9.68 -13.72
N ASN A 238 5.76 -9.47 -12.48
CA ASN A 238 5.76 -10.49 -11.41
C ASN A 238 4.38 -11.09 -11.16
N LYS A 239 3.32 -10.64 -11.83
CA LYS A 239 1.93 -11.05 -11.56
C LYS A 239 1.68 -12.55 -11.60
N ASP A 240 2.43 -13.26 -12.45
CA ASP A 240 2.30 -14.70 -12.64
C ASP A 240 3.39 -15.52 -11.90
N ALA A 241 4.27 -14.86 -11.15
CA ALA A 241 5.31 -15.51 -10.39
C ALA A 241 4.73 -16.46 -9.32
N GLN A 242 5.39 -17.58 -9.08
CA GLN A 242 4.90 -18.56 -8.10
C GLN A 242 4.75 -17.96 -6.71
N TRP A 243 5.73 -17.17 -6.26
CA TRP A 243 5.66 -16.49 -4.97
C TRP A 243 4.48 -15.52 -4.85
N ALA A 244 4.09 -14.84 -5.95
CA ALA A 244 2.94 -13.95 -5.97
C ALA A 244 1.64 -14.73 -5.78
N LYS A 245 1.51 -15.89 -6.44
CA LYS A 245 0.38 -16.82 -6.26
C LYS A 245 0.34 -17.40 -4.84
N ASP A 246 1.50 -17.69 -4.26
CA ASP A 246 1.58 -18.23 -2.89
C ASP A 246 1.18 -17.16 -1.85
N ILE A 247 1.51 -15.88 -2.07
CA ILE A 247 1.01 -14.78 -1.23
C ILE A 247 -0.52 -14.68 -1.31
N VAL A 248 -1.09 -14.72 -2.51
CA VAL A 248 -2.56 -14.73 -2.69
C VAL A 248 -3.18 -15.91 -1.96
N ALA A 249 -2.65 -17.12 -2.14
CA ALA A 249 -3.14 -18.32 -1.47
C ALA A 249 -3.06 -18.22 0.05
N ALA A 250 -2.01 -17.58 0.59
CA ALA A 250 -1.87 -17.37 2.03
C ALA A 250 -2.94 -16.44 2.60
N TYR A 251 -3.29 -15.35 1.91
CA TYR A 251 -4.41 -14.47 2.32
C TYR A 251 -5.77 -15.17 2.26
N HIS A 252 -5.95 -16.17 1.40
CA HIS A 252 -7.19 -16.94 1.30
C HIS A 252 -7.21 -18.21 2.16
N SER A 253 -6.11 -18.52 2.84
CA SER A 253 -5.96 -19.73 3.65
C SER A 253 -6.89 -19.74 4.86
N GLN A 254 -7.22 -20.95 5.35
CA GLN A 254 -7.98 -21.11 6.59
C GLN A 254 -7.19 -20.53 7.79
N GLU A 255 -5.86 -20.70 7.80
CA GLU A 255 -5.00 -20.18 8.87
C GLU A 255 -5.10 -18.63 8.98
N PHE A 256 -5.13 -17.92 7.84
CA PHE A 256 -5.33 -16.46 7.85
C PHE A 256 -6.75 -16.08 8.28
N LYS A 257 -7.77 -16.81 7.85
CA LYS A 257 -9.16 -16.60 8.30
C LYS A 257 -9.28 -16.73 9.82
N ASP A 258 -8.71 -17.80 10.37
CA ASP A 258 -8.68 -18.04 11.83
C ASP A 258 -7.92 -16.93 12.58
N TYR A 259 -6.83 -16.41 11.97
CA TYR A 259 -6.11 -15.25 12.49
C TYR A 259 -7.01 -14.00 12.53
N MET A 260 -7.74 -13.73 11.46
CA MET A 260 -8.64 -12.58 11.39
C MET A 260 -9.82 -12.69 12.35
N GLU A 261 -10.42 -13.86 12.51
CA GLU A 261 -11.49 -14.08 13.50
C GLU A 261 -11.04 -13.73 14.92
N LYS A 262 -9.80 -14.07 15.27
CA LYS A 262 -9.24 -13.80 16.62
C LYS A 262 -8.80 -12.35 16.81
N ASN A 263 -8.40 -11.66 15.76
CA ASN A 263 -7.69 -10.38 15.86
C ASN A 263 -8.41 -9.18 15.23
N ASN A 264 -9.54 -9.38 14.55
CA ASN A 264 -10.26 -8.29 13.86
C ASN A 264 -10.73 -7.20 14.84
N ASN A 265 -11.27 -7.57 16.00
CA ASN A 265 -11.81 -6.64 17.00
C ASN A 265 -12.81 -5.59 16.45
N GLY A 266 -13.42 -5.86 15.28
CA GLY A 266 -14.34 -4.95 14.58
C GLY A 266 -13.65 -3.79 13.84
N LEU A 267 -12.32 -3.84 13.70
CA LEU A 267 -11.53 -2.82 13.00
C LEU A 267 -11.55 -3.01 11.48
N TRP A 268 -11.50 -4.27 11.03
CA TRP A 268 -11.28 -4.61 9.64
C TRP A 268 -12.55 -4.99 8.91
N PHE A 269 -12.79 -4.37 7.78
CA PHE A 269 -13.66 -4.94 6.75
C PHE A 269 -12.89 -6.08 6.07
N VAL A 270 -13.38 -7.30 6.20
CA VAL A 270 -12.78 -8.48 5.56
C VAL A 270 -13.53 -8.73 4.26
N PRO A 271 -12.86 -8.65 3.08
CA PRO A 271 -13.50 -8.95 1.82
C PRO A 271 -14.06 -10.37 1.83
N LYS A 272 -15.27 -10.54 1.32
CA LYS A 272 -15.79 -11.90 1.08
C LYS A 272 -14.94 -12.49 -0.04
N GLY A 273 -14.26 -13.62 0.23
CA GLY A 273 -13.54 -14.36 -0.80
C GLY A 273 -14.54 -14.82 -1.88
N GLU A 274 -14.16 -14.61 -3.15
CA GLU A 274 -14.80 -15.28 -4.27
C GLU A 274 -14.37 -16.74 -4.31
#